data_7f46b0e3753d9470d240c23a8adf81b7
#
_entry.id   7f46b0e3753d9470d240c23a8adf81b7
#
_cell.length_a   1.000
_cell.length_b   1.000
_cell.length_c   1.000
_cell.angle_alpha   90.00
_cell.angle_beta   90.00
_cell.angle_gamma   90.00
#
_symmetry.space_group_name_H-M   'P 1'
#
loop_
_entity.id
_entity.type
_entity.pdbx_description
1 polymer ?
#
loop_
_entity_poly.entity_id
_entity_poly.type
_entity_poly.pdbx_seq_one_letter_code
_entity_poly.pdbx_strand_id
1 'polypeptide(L)'
;MKYVIVALFTAAAAQAQTIAITGGTVYPVSGPKIEHGTVVIRDGKITAVGANVSVPAGAQTIDATGKWVTPGLINASTQLGVEEVQAVSSTSDERASGKDGVAASFRVVDGFNPQSIMIQPARNDGVTSVADLPQSAGVIFGQAGFVDLGPGAMIVRSSAAMVGQFGNTTAGFGRRGAGAEGYSRGEMAARLRELFDDVKAYAANKAAYDRAQSRSLSASRADLEALIPVVEGRLPLIMYVNQASDIRETMAITKAYGIKLVIAGGAEAWEVAPELAAAKVPVLTGTMDNIPQSFEQLGARHDNVVVLRKAGVNVVLVGNSGEEDASPFNVRNIRQDAGMAVAYGLTWDEALKAITLAPAEVFGVADRVGTLQAGRDANVVVWSGDPFEFSTQAVTVLIHGQSVMAPSRQDLLMERYKSLPRPTYRGQ
;
A
#
# COMPACT_ATOMS: atom_id res chain seq x y z
N MET A 1 32.03 -20.41 56.19
CA MET A 1 32.40 -20.55 54.78
C MET A 1 31.24 -20.06 53.92
N LYS A 2 31.39 -18.89 53.31
CA LYS A 2 30.35 -18.31 52.41
C LYS A 2 30.80 -18.61 50.97
N TYR A 3 30.02 -19.41 50.27
CA TYR A 3 30.24 -19.66 48.84
C TYR A 3 29.62 -18.55 48.01
N VAL A 4 30.44 -17.78 47.30
CA VAL A 4 30.01 -16.82 46.28
C VAL A 4 29.88 -17.59 44.98
N ILE A 5 28.64 -17.78 44.50
CA ILE A 5 28.37 -18.32 43.16
C ILE A 5 28.48 -17.17 42.19
N VAL A 6 29.53 -17.13 41.38
CA VAL A 6 29.68 -16.22 40.25
C VAL A 6 28.92 -16.85 39.08
N ALA A 7 27.74 -16.34 38.76
CA ALA A 7 27.01 -16.69 37.54
C ALA A 7 27.67 -15.99 36.36
N LEU A 8 28.39 -16.72 35.52
CA LEU A 8 28.84 -16.23 34.21
C LEU A 8 27.63 -16.16 33.28
N PHE A 9 27.13 -14.95 33.03
CA PHE A 9 26.24 -14.68 31.91
C PHE A 9 27.11 -14.73 30.64
N THR A 10 27.07 -15.83 29.91
CA THR A 10 27.50 -15.85 28.51
C THR A 10 26.50 -15.08 27.69
N ALA A 11 26.82 -13.84 27.35
CA ALA A 11 26.13 -13.12 26.30
C ALA A 11 26.35 -13.90 24.99
N ALA A 12 25.33 -14.65 24.54
CA ALA A 12 25.29 -15.17 23.19
C ALA A 12 25.30 -13.95 22.26
N ALA A 13 26.44 -13.64 21.65
CA ALA A 13 26.54 -12.69 20.58
C ALA A 13 25.59 -13.21 19.49
N ALA A 14 24.48 -12.50 19.25
CA ALA A 14 23.64 -12.74 18.09
C ALA A 14 24.56 -12.60 16.88
N GLN A 15 24.97 -13.72 16.28
CA GLN A 15 25.79 -13.68 15.08
C GLN A 15 24.95 -12.99 14.00
N ALA A 16 25.48 -11.88 13.50
CA ALA A 16 24.89 -11.14 12.40
C ALA A 16 24.60 -12.10 11.24
N GLN A 17 23.32 -12.41 11.00
CA GLN A 17 22.94 -13.36 9.97
C GLN A 17 23.25 -12.74 8.60
N THR A 18 24.24 -13.30 7.91
CA THR A 18 24.56 -12.91 6.53
C THR A 18 23.92 -13.90 5.56
N ILE A 19 23.16 -13.40 4.59
CA ILE A 19 22.52 -14.20 3.54
C ILE A 19 23.06 -13.73 2.19
N ALA A 20 23.30 -14.68 1.28
CA ALA A 20 23.63 -14.38 -0.12
C ALA A 20 22.66 -15.12 -1.05
N ILE A 21 21.90 -14.38 -1.83
CA ILE A 21 21.08 -14.91 -2.92
C ILE A 21 21.93 -14.86 -4.17
N THR A 22 22.16 -16.01 -4.83
CA THR A 22 23.16 -16.12 -5.91
C THR A 22 22.60 -16.73 -7.19
N GLY A 23 23.15 -16.35 -8.35
CA GLY A 23 22.93 -17.00 -9.64
C GLY A 23 21.60 -16.67 -10.33
N GLY A 24 20.76 -15.81 -9.75
CA GLY A 24 19.47 -15.45 -10.32
C GLY A 24 19.53 -14.27 -11.29
N THR A 25 18.46 -14.07 -12.07
CA THR A 25 18.23 -12.81 -12.79
C THR A 25 17.67 -11.79 -11.81
N VAL A 26 18.47 -10.81 -11.42
CA VAL A 26 18.11 -9.80 -10.42
C VAL A 26 17.53 -8.55 -11.10
N TYR A 27 16.35 -8.14 -10.69
CA TYR A 27 15.68 -6.89 -11.12
C TYR A 27 15.73 -5.87 -10.00
N PRO A 28 16.75 -5.00 -9.95
CA PRO A 28 16.96 -4.11 -8.81
C PRO A 28 15.96 -2.94 -8.76
N VAL A 29 15.23 -2.66 -9.85
CA VAL A 29 14.35 -1.49 -10.07
C VAL A 29 15.09 -0.15 -10.08
N SER A 30 16.24 -0.07 -9.42
CA SER A 30 17.13 1.11 -9.40
C SER A 30 18.11 1.18 -10.56
N GLY A 31 18.10 0.19 -11.45
CA GLY A 31 18.98 0.05 -12.60
C GLY A 31 18.56 -1.12 -13.46
N PRO A 32 19.35 -1.46 -14.51
CA PRO A 32 19.04 -2.56 -15.39
C PRO A 32 19.08 -3.92 -14.69
N LYS A 33 18.40 -4.91 -15.26
CA LYS A 33 18.48 -6.30 -14.77
C LYS A 33 19.91 -6.83 -14.79
N ILE A 34 20.23 -7.72 -13.86
CA ILE A 34 21.55 -8.30 -13.67
C ILE A 34 21.40 -9.81 -13.82
N GLU A 35 21.97 -10.37 -14.92
CA GLU A 35 22.01 -11.80 -15.14
C GLU A 35 23.05 -12.44 -14.20
N HIS A 36 22.73 -13.63 -13.68
CA HIS A 36 23.55 -14.35 -12.70
C HIS A 36 23.98 -13.50 -11.51
N GLY A 37 23.08 -12.57 -11.09
CA GLY A 37 23.34 -11.61 -10.04
C GLY A 37 23.43 -12.23 -8.64
N THR A 38 24.05 -11.48 -7.74
CA THR A 38 24.13 -11.79 -6.32
C THR A 38 23.58 -10.63 -5.50
N VAL A 39 22.76 -10.94 -4.49
CA VAL A 39 22.26 -10.00 -3.49
C VAL A 39 22.79 -10.45 -2.12
N VAL A 40 23.56 -9.59 -1.46
CA VAL A 40 24.09 -9.86 -0.11
C VAL A 40 23.32 -9.06 0.91
N ILE A 41 22.88 -9.76 1.94
CA ILE A 41 22.07 -9.23 3.05
C ILE A 41 22.85 -9.45 4.35
N ARG A 42 22.87 -8.42 5.20
CA ARG A 42 23.42 -8.50 6.55
C ARG A 42 22.56 -7.65 7.49
N ASP A 43 22.22 -8.20 8.66
CA ASP A 43 21.45 -7.50 9.71
C ASP A 43 20.15 -6.87 9.18
N GLY A 44 19.43 -7.60 8.34
CA GLY A 44 18.16 -7.14 7.77
C GLY A 44 18.28 -6.10 6.67
N LYS A 45 19.49 -5.73 6.24
CA LYS A 45 19.76 -4.75 5.18
C LYS A 45 20.48 -5.39 3.99
N ILE A 46 20.19 -4.88 2.81
CA ILE A 46 20.97 -5.17 1.61
C ILE A 46 22.31 -4.45 1.72
N THR A 47 23.42 -5.19 1.56
CA THR A 47 24.78 -4.61 1.63
C THR A 47 25.43 -4.52 0.25
N ALA A 48 25.09 -5.42 -0.67
CA ALA A 48 25.60 -5.38 -2.04
C ALA A 48 24.63 -6.07 -3.02
N VAL A 49 24.59 -5.58 -4.25
CA VAL A 49 23.86 -6.16 -5.38
C VAL A 49 24.70 -6.02 -6.65
N GLY A 50 24.86 -7.09 -7.42
CA GLY A 50 25.64 -7.04 -8.68
C GLY A 50 25.97 -8.40 -9.26
N ALA A 51 26.53 -8.43 -10.47
CA ALA A 51 26.99 -9.66 -11.12
C ALA A 51 28.28 -10.23 -10.48
N ASN A 52 29.17 -9.37 -10.01
CA ASN A 52 30.50 -9.73 -9.50
C ASN A 52 30.62 -9.51 -7.97
N VAL A 53 29.52 -9.67 -7.25
CA VAL A 53 29.53 -9.52 -5.78
C VAL A 53 30.05 -10.80 -5.15
N SER A 54 31.12 -10.70 -4.33
CA SER A 54 31.67 -11.82 -3.59
C SER A 54 30.73 -12.25 -2.48
N VAL A 55 30.49 -13.55 -2.37
CA VAL A 55 29.73 -14.15 -1.25
C VAL A 55 30.60 -14.12 0.00
N PRO A 56 30.18 -13.48 1.10
CA PRO A 56 30.94 -13.47 2.34
C PRO A 56 31.11 -14.88 2.93
N ALA A 57 32.29 -15.15 3.51
CA ALA A 57 32.50 -16.41 4.18
C ALA A 57 31.50 -16.62 5.32
N GLY A 58 30.95 -17.82 5.42
CA GLY A 58 29.92 -18.16 6.41
C GLY A 58 28.51 -17.62 6.13
N ALA A 59 28.28 -16.98 4.98
CA ALA A 59 26.93 -16.58 4.59
C ALA A 59 26.05 -17.79 4.28
N GLN A 60 24.80 -17.73 4.73
CA GLN A 60 23.77 -18.67 4.27
C GLN A 60 23.46 -18.38 2.80
N THR A 61 23.65 -19.36 1.92
CA THR A 61 23.43 -19.18 0.49
C THR A 61 22.05 -19.66 0.09
N ILE A 62 21.34 -18.84 -0.69
CA ILE A 62 20.09 -19.17 -1.37
C ILE A 62 20.38 -19.24 -2.87
N ASP A 63 20.28 -20.43 -3.45
CA ASP A 63 20.46 -20.63 -4.89
C ASP A 63 19.23 -20.15 -5.67
N ALA A 64 19.43 -19.11 -6.46
CA ALA A 64 18.44 -18.53 -7.37
C ALA A 64 18.73 -18.84 -8.85
N THR A 65 19.59 -19.82 -9.16
CA THR A 65 19.91 -20.21 -10.53
C THR A 65 18.63 -20.55 -11.31
N GLY A 66 18.43 -19.90 -12.46
CA GLY A 66 17.23 -20.03 -13.28
C GLY A 66 15.97 -19.36 -12.70
N LYS A 67 16.10 -18.60 -11.62
CA LYS A 67 15.01 -17.90 -10.93
C LYS A 67 15.17 -16.39 -11.07
N TRP A 68 14.09 -15.67 -10.77
CA TRP A 68 14.06 -14.22 -10.79
C TRP A 68 14.07 -13.67 -9.38
N VAL A 69 14.76 -12.55 -9.19
CA VAL A 69 14.90 -11.89 -7.87
C VAL A 69 14.46 -10.44 -7.99
N THR A 70 13.45 -10.06 -7.21
CA THR A 70 12.89 -8.71 -7.20
C THR A 70 12.88 -8.12 -5.80
N PRO A 71 12.70 -6.80 -5.65
CA PRO A 71 12.22 -6.23 -4.40
C PRO A 71 10.90 -6.89 -4.00
N GLY A 72 10.57 -6.89 -2.72
CA GLY A 72 9.24 -7.26 -2.26
C GLY A 72 8.17 -6.35 -2.83
N LEU A 73 7.01 -6.93 -3.14
CA LEU A 73 5.89 -6.21 -3.71
C LEU A 73 5.21 -5.34 -2.63
N ILE A 74 4.67 -4.21 -3.06
CA ILE A 74 3.97 -3.24 -2.20
C ILE A 74 2.56 -3.02 -2.76
N ASN A 75 1.54 -3.40 -2.01
CA ASN A 75 0.17 -3.00 -2.34
C ASN A 75 -0.13 -1.63 -1.71
N ALA A 76 -0.51 -0.67 -2.55
CA ALA A 76 -0.66 0.74 -2.18
C ALA A 76 -2.07 1.11 -1.70
N SER A 77 -3.02 0.18 -1.70
CA SER A 77 -4.40 0.42 -1.29
C SER A 77 -5.05 -0.87 -0.82
N THR A 78 -5.15 -1.05 0.49
CA THR A 78 -5.75 -2.24 1.09
C THR A 78 -6.29 -1.92 2.49
N GLN A 79 -6.97 -2.92 3.09
CA GLN A 79 -7.39 -2.96 4.49
C GLN A 79 -6.82 -4.19 5.20
N LEU A 80 -5.66 -4.68 4.78
CA LEU A 80 -5.03 -5.89 5.33
C LEU A 80 -4.72 -5.71 6.82
N GLY A 81 -5.32 -6.54 7.66
CA GLY A 81 -5.13 -6.50 9.11
C GLY A 81 -6.01 -5.48 9.84
N VAL A 82 -6.77 -4.64 9.12
CA VAL A 82 -7.79 -3.75 9.72
C VAL A 82 -9.21 -4.17 9.35
N GLU A 83 -9.35 -5.10 8.41
CA GLU A 83 -10.59 -5.79 8.08
C GLU A 83 -10.30 -7.29 7.93
N GLU A 84 -11.10 -8.15 8.59
CA GLU A 84 -10.98 -9.61 8.46
C GLU A 84 -12.11 -10.19 7.61
N VAL A 85 -13.36 -9.78 7.86
CA VAL A 85 -14.54 -10.25 7.15
C VAL A 85 -15.48 -9.07 6.92
N GLN A 86 -15.57 -8.59 5.70
CA GLN A 86 -16.35 -7.41 5.32
C GLN A 86 -17.82 -7.46 5.77
N ALA A 87 -18.43 -8.65 5.78
CA ALA A 87 -19.82 -8.83 6.20
C ALA A 87 -20.03 -8.80 7.73
N VAL A 88 -18.94 -8.73 8.51
CA VAL A 88 -18.97 -8.76 9.98
C VAL A 88 -18.40 -7.46 10.53
N SER A 89 -19.26 -6.54 10.89
CA SER A 89 -18.88 -5.17 11.31
C SER A 89 -17.93 -5.11 12.51
N SER A 90 -17.94 -6.11 13.38
CA SER A 90 -16.99 -6.20 14.51
C SER A 90 -15.58 -6.60 14.11
N THR A 91 -15.32 -6.85 12.83
CA THR A 91 -14.00 -7.15 12.26
C THR A 91 -13.55 -6.11 11.24
N SER A 92 -14.21 -4.95 11.22
CA SER A 92 -14.02 -3.87 10.25
C SER A 92 -13.64 -2.59 10.99
N ASP A 93 -12.33 -2.35 11.13
CA ASP A 93 -11.74 -1.21 11.84
C ASP A 93 -11.21 -0.13 10.88
N GLU A 94 -11.52 -0.26 9.58
CA GLU A 94 -11.02 0.62 8.52
C GLU A 94 -11.80 1.93 8.40
N ARG A 95 -12.92 2.10 9.16
CA ARG A 95 -13.86 3.20 8.96
C ARG A 95 -13.96 4.11 10.16
N ALA A 96 -14.12 5.40 9.87
CA ALA A 96 -14.53 6.41 10.84
C ALA A 96 -15.60 7.33 10.24
N SER A 97 -16.59 7.70 11.05
CA SER A 97 -17.64 8.61 10.59
C SER A 97 -17.18 10.07 10.58
N GLY A 98 -16.36 10.46 11.57
CA GLY A 98 -15.94 11.85 11.75
C GLY A 98 -17.10 12.79 12.09
N LYS A 99 -16.76 14.06 12.39
CA LYS A 99 -17.75 15.12 12.52
C LYS A 99 -17.92 15.81 11.15
N ASP A 100 -19.16 15.96 10.72
CA ASP A 100 -19.50 16.66 9.47
C ASP A 100 -18.72 16.12 8.24
N GLY A 101 -18.43 14.80 8.22
CA GLY A 101 -17.72 14.14 7.12
C GLY A 101 -16.21 14.37 7.12
N VAL A 102 -15.63 14.80 8.23
CA VAL A 102 -14.18 14.97 8.42
C VAL A 102 -13.71 14.09 9.57
N ALA A 103 -12.86 13.10 9.26
CA ALA A 103 -12.27 12.18 10.22
C ALA A 103 -10.73 12.21 10.16
N ALA A 104 -10.13 13.38 9.94
CA ALA A 104 -8.71 13.55 9.69
C ALA A 104 -7.79 13.03 10.81
N SER A 105 -8.25 13.02 12.05
CA SER A 105 -7.52 12.51 13.21
C SER A 105 -7.50 10.97 13.29
N PHE A 106 -8.40 10.30 12.57
CA PHE A 106 -8.46 8.85 12.53
C PHE A 106 -7.24 8.27 11.81
N ARG A 107 -6.53 7.35 12.46
CA ARG A 107 -5.41 6.61 11.88
C ARG A 107 -5.82 5.15 11.73
N VAL A 108 -5.95 4.69 10.51
CA VAL A 108 -6.44 3.33 10.23
C VAL A 108 -5.59 2.24 10.88
N VAL A 109 -4.28 2.46 10.98
CA VAL A 109 -3.35 1.46 11.55
C VAL A 109 -3.42 1.34 13.08
N ASP A 110 -4.15 2.21 13.78
CA ASP A 110 -4.40 2.03 15.21
C ASP A 110 -5.30 0.80 15.48
N GLY A 111 -6.07 0.35 14.47
CA GLY A 111 -6.82 -0.91 14.47
C GLY A 111 -6.08 -2.12 13.87
N PHE A 112 -4.81 -1.96 13.45
CA PHE A 112 -4.09 -3.02 12.76
C PHE A 112 -3.87 -4.28 13.62
N ASN A 113 -4.35 -5.43 13.14
CA ASN A 113 -4.15 -6.74 13.76
C ASN A 113 -2.95 -7.47 13.11
N PRO A 114 -1.78 -7.55 13.77
CA PRO A 114 -0.61 -8.24 13.22
C PRO A 114 -0.77 -9.76 13.16
N GLN A 115 -1.84 -10.31 13.72
CA GLN A 115 -2.16 -11.74 13.69
C GLN A 115 -3.26 -12.07 12.68
N SER A 116 -3.65 -11.13 11.83
CA SER A 116 -4.63 -11.39 10.77
C SER A 116 -4.22 -12.59 9.92
N ILE A 117 -5.17 -13.50 9.71
CA ILE A 117 -4.94 -14.72 8.92
C ILE A 117 -4.69 -14.42 7.44
N MET A 118 -4.99 -13.21 6.98
CA MET A 118 -4.78 -12.75 5.61
C MET A 118 -3.33 -12.37 5.32
N ILE A 119 -2.54 -12.07 6.35
CA ILE A 119 -1.13 -11.66 6.18
C ILE A 119 -0.29 -12.78 5.59
N GLN A 120 -0.47 -14.02 6.06
CA GLN A 120 0.37 -15.13 5.58
C GLN A 120 0.18 -15.45 4.09
N PRO A 121 -1.05 -15.52 3.53
CA PRO A 121 -1.22 -15.61 2.08
C PRO A 121 -0.58 -14.48 1.30
N ALA A 122 -0.66 -13.23 1.77
CA ALA A 122 -0.03 -12.09 1.12
C ALA A 122 1.51 -12.24 1.09
N ARG A 123 2.14 -12.64 2.22
CA ARG A 123 3.57 -12.95 2.29
C ARG A 123 3.97 -14.05 1.32
N ASN A 124 3.22 -15.15 1.26
CA ASN A 124 3.51 -16.29 0.39
C ASN A 124 3.44 -15.93 -1.11
N ASP A 125 2.69 -14.90 -1.47
CA ASP A 125 2.60 -14.34 -2.83
C ASP A 125 3.54 -13.15 -3.08
N GLY A 126 4.53 -12.94 -2.19
CA GLY A 126 5.61 -11.96 -2.39
C GLY A 126 5.27 -10.52 -2.00
N VAL A 127 4.11 -10.26 -1.39
CA VAL A 127 3.79 -8.93 -0.84
C VAL A 127 4.53 -8.79 0.49
N THR A 128 5.38 -7.79 0.58
CA THR A 128 6.20 -7.54 1.78
C THR A 128 5.78 -6.32 2.56
N SER A 129 5.06 -5.41 1.92
CA SER A 129 4.58 -4.19 2.56
C SER A 129 3.25 -3.77 1.96
N VAL A 130 2.44 -3.06 2.74
CA VAL A 130 1.14 -2.53 2.31
C VAL A 130 0.94 -1.09 2.80
N ALA A 131 0.09 -0.35 2.10
CA ALA A 131 -0.49 0.87 2.62
C ALA A 131 -1.97 0.62 2.92
N ASP A 132 -2.32 0.68 4.19
CA ASP A 132 -3.71 0.59 4.64
C ASP A 132 -4.35 1.97 4.55
N LEU A 133 -5.43 2.04 3.77
CA LEU A 133 -6.17 3.26 3.52
C LEU A 133 -7.51 3.22 4.27
N PRO A 134 -7.84 4.28 5.02
CA PRO A 134 -9.14 4.38 5.67
C PRO A 134 -10.26 4.54 4.64
N GLN A 135 -11.47 4.16 5.04
CA GLN A 135 -12.71 4.37 4.29
C GLN A 135 -13.68 5.26 5.07
N SER A 136 -14.49 6.02 4.39
CA SER A 136 -15.56 6.85 4.99
C SER A 136 -16.57 7.29 3.94
N ALA A 137 -17.73 7.75 4.39
CA ALA A 137 -18.71 8.42 3.56
C ALA A 137 -18.50 9.95 3.50
N GLY A 138 -17.49 10.49 4.21
CA GLY A 138 -17.21 11.92 4.30
C GLY A 138 -16.32 12.45 3.17
N VAL A 139 -15.82 13.68 3.35
CA VAL A 139 -14.87 14.31 2.41
C VAL A 139 -13.41 14.01 2.78
N ILE A 140 -13.11 13.79 4.06
CA ILE A 140 -11.81 13.35 4.57
C ILE A 140 -12.01 12.09 5.41
N PHE A 141 -11.35 11.02 5.02
CA PHE A 141 -11.52 9.68 5.59
C PHE A 141 -10.64 9.44 6.82
N GLY A 142 -9.44 10.00 6.83
CA GLY A 142 -8.44 9.77 7.86
C GLY A 142 -7.04 9.59 7.28
N GLN A 143 -6.16 9.05 8.08
CA GLN A 143 -4.74 8.87 7.77
C GLN A 143 -4.47 7.43 7.38
N ALA A 144 -3.89 7.26 6.19
CA ALA A 144 -3.31 5.99 5.76
C ALA A 144 -2.03 5.68 6.54
N GLY A 145 -1.80 4.40 6.82
CA GLY A 145 -0.55 3.92 7.36
C GLY A 145 0.23 3.06 6.39
N PHE A 146 1.54 3.01 6.55
CA PHE A 146 2.40 2.10 5.82
C PHE A 146 2.93 1.01 6.74
N VAL A 147 2.69 -0.24 6.37
CA VAL A 147 2.96 -1.43 7.17
C VAL A 147 3.91 -2.34 6.42
N ASP A 148 4.94 -2.82 7.11
CA ASP A 148 5.84 -3.87 6.64
C ASP A 148 5.35 -5.21 7.21
N LEU A 149 5.17 -6.21 6.35
CA LEU A 149 4.61 -7.50 6.75
C LEU A 149 5.65 -8.45 7.39
N GLY A 150 6.75 -7.92 7.93
CA GLY A 150 7.78 -8.68 8.64
C GLY A 150 7.29 -9.29 9.96
N PRO A 151 8.13 -10.09 10.63
CA PRO A 151 7.86 -10.53 11.99
C PRO A 151 7.93 -9.37 12.98
N GLY A 152 7.01 -9.30 13.93
CA GLY A 152 7.04 -8.32 15.02
C GLY A 152 6.33 -7.00 14.71
N ALA A 153 6.93 -5.88 15.08
CA ALA A 153 6.35 -4.56 14.88
C ALA A 153 6.36 -4.18 13.40
N MET A 154 5.19 -3.94 12.85
CA MET A 154 4.99 -3.83 11.42
C MET A 154 4.74 -2.40 10.95
N ILE A 155 4.21 -1.51 11.81
CA ILE A 155 3.87 -0.15 11.43
C ILE A 155 5.14 0.67 11.20
N VAL A 156 5.42 0.98 9.93
CA VAL A 156 6.58 1.79 9.50
C VAL A 156 6.26 3.27 9.61
N ARG A 157 5.05 3.66 9.17
CA ARG A 157 4.53 5.03 9.29
C ARG A 157 3.06 4.98 9.66
N SER A 158 2.71 5.49 10.83
CA SER A 158 1.31 5.56 11.29
C SER A 158 0.50 6.63 10.57
N SER A 159 1.16 7.60 9.95
CA SER A 159 0.57 8.65 9.12
C SER A 159 1.45 8.80 7.87
N ALA A 160 1.09 8.10 6.80
CA ALA A 160 1.83 8.11 5.54
C ALA A 160 1.18 9.00 4.48
N ALA A 161 -0.15 9.16 4.55
CA ALA A 161 -0.93 10.06 3.72
C ALA A 161 -2.24 10.43 4.43
N MET A 162 -2.84 11.56 4.09
CA MET A 162 -4.25 11.84 4.37
C MET A 162 -5.09 11.30 3.22
N VAL A 163 -6.29 10.76 3.51
CA VAL A 163 -7.18 10.17 2.50
C VAL A 163 -8.52 10.89 2.52
N GLY A 164 -9.08 11.14 1.34
CA GLY A 164 -10.39 11.71 1.16
C GLY A 164 -10.97 11.42 -0.22
N GLN A 165 -12.08 12.08 -0.55
CA GLN A 165 -12.73 11.92 -1.85
C GLN A 165 -13.27 13.24 -2.40
N PHE A 166 -13.45 13.26 -3.72
CA PHE A 166 -14.18 14.31 -4.41
C PHE A 166 -15.03 13.69 -5.53
N GLY A 167 -16.28 14.09 -5.61
CA GLY A 167 -17.27 13.46 -6.48
C GLY A 167 -18.06 12.36 -5.74
N ASN A 168 -18.89 11.63 -6.45
CA ASN A 168 -19.74 10.58 -5.89
C ASN A 168 -19.05 9.20 -5.95
N THR A 169 -17.82 9.12 -5.50
CA THR A 169 -16.98 7.93 -5.69
C THR A 169 -17.43 6.71 -4.87
N THR A 170 -18.22 6.92 -3.80
CA THR A 170 -18.66 5.86 -2.87
C THR A 170 -20.09 5.40 -3.06
N ALA A 171 -20.83 5.94 -4.04
CA ALA A 171 -22.18 5.49 -4.33
C ALA A 171 -22.17 4.31 -5.31
N GLY A 172 -21.72 3.15 -4.87
CA GLY A 172 -21.88 1.89 -5.61
C GLY A 172 -23.35 1.61 -5.91
N PHE A 173 -23.65 0.99 -7.05
CA PHE A 173 -25.00 0.55 -7.44
C PHE A 173 -25.57 -0.33 -6.31
N GLY A 174 -26.53 0.22 -5.54
CA GLY A 174 -27.33 -0.55 -4.57
C GLY A 174 -27.17 -0.21 -3.10
N ARG A 175 -26.18 0.57 -2.67
CA ARG A 175 -26.09 1.01 -1.27
C ARG A 175 -26.66 2.42 -1.06
N ARG A 176 -27.99 2.53 -1.13
CA ARG A 176 -28.70 3.59 -0.40
C ARG A 176 -28.76 3.20 1.07
N GLY A 177 -27.60 3.29 1.75
CA GLY A 177 -27.55 3.21 3.21
C GLY A 177 -28.17 4.48 3.80
N ALA A 178 -29.07 4.35 4.73
CA ALA A 178 -29.62 5.47 5.49
C ALA A 178 -28.46 6.27 6.11
N GLY A 179 -28.26 7.54 5.66
CA GLY A 179 -27.28 8.48 6.20
C GLY A 179 -26.18 8.95 5.25
N ALA A 180 -26.02 8.39 4.05
CA ALA A 180 -25.17 8.95 3.02
C ALA A 180 -25.98 9.91 2.15
N GLU A 181 -26.29 11.08 2.66
CA GLU A 181 -26.65 12.21 1.80
C GLU A 181 -25.38 12.59 1.04
N GLY A 182 -25.30 12.15 -0.23
CA GLY A 182 -24.17 12.48 -1.10
C GLY A 182 -24.09 13.98 -1.28
N TYR A 183 -22.98 14.58 -0.92
CA TYR A 183 -22.74 16.00 -1.19
C TYR A 183 -22.68 16.24 -2.71
N SER A 184 -23.26 17.34 -3.19
CA SER A 184 -23.02 17.78 -4.55
C SER A 184 -21.54 18.17 -4.72
N ARG A 185 -21.02 18.09 -5.96
CA ARG A 185 -19.62 18.49 -6.27
C ARG A 185 -19.32 19.92 -5.82
N GLY A 186 -20.27 20.85 -6.04
CA GLY A 186 -20.12 22.24 -5.57
C GLY A 186 -20.04 22.36 -4.05
N GLU A 187 -20.82 21.55 -3.34
CA GLU A 187 -20.78 21.52 -1.88
C GLU A 187 -19.48 20.90 -1.36
N MET A 188 -19.03 19.80 -1.96
CA MET A 188 -17.73 19.21 -1.62
C MET A 188 -16.57 20.21 -1.82
N ALA A 189 -16.58 20.93 -2.95
CA ALA A 189 -15.58 21.96 -3.23
C ALA A 189 -15.60 23.09 -2.19
N ALA A 190 -16.80 23.56 -1.82
CA ALA A 190 -16.95 24.58 -0.78
C ALA A 190 -16.45 24.10 0.57
N ARG A 191 -16.84 22.88 0.98
CA ARG A 191 -16.41 22.26 2.25
C ARG A 191 -14.90 22.07 2.32
N LEU A 192 -14.26 21.58 1.25
CA LEU A 192 -12.81 21.41 1.22
C LEU A 192 -12.07 22.75 1.34
N ARG A 193 -12.56 23.81 0.65
CA ARG A 193 -11.99 25.15 0.76
C ARG A 193 -12.14 25.71 2.18
N GLU A 194 -13.34 25.63 2.74
CA GLU A 194 -13.60 26.07 4.11
C GLU A 194 -12.71 25.32 5.11
N LEU A 195 -12.61 23.99 4.98
CA LEU A 195 -11.78 23.16 5.84
C LEU A 195 -10.32 23.59 5.78
N PHE A 196 -9.74 23.76 4.58
CA PHE A 196 -8.33 24.13 4.45
C PHE A 196 -8.06 25.58 4.92
N ASP A 197 -9.01 26.50 4.74
CA ASP A 197 -8.96 27.86 5.29
C ASP A 197 -8.97 27.79 6.83
N ASP A 198 -9.83 26.97 7.40
CA ASP A 198 -9.92 26.78 8.86
C ASP A 198 -8.65 26.15 9.45
N VAL A 199 -8.06 25.16 8.76
CA VAL A 199 -6.78 24.57 9.19
C VAL A 199 -5.68 25.62 9.20
N LYS A 200 -5.58 26.48 8.15
CA LYS A 200 -4.59 27.57 8.09
C LYS A 200 -4.84 28.59 9.21
N ALA A 201 -6.10 29.00 9.43
CA ALA A 201 -6.46 29.93 10.49
C ALA A 201 -6.15 29.36 11.88
N TYR A 202 -6.47 28.10 12.11
CA TYR A 202 -6.16 27.39 13.35
C TYR A 202 -4.63 27.28 13.57
N ALA A 203 -3.88 26.87 12.57
CA ALA A 203 -2.43 26.74 12.65
C ALA A 203 -1.75 28.08 13.00
N ALA A 204 -2.27 29.18 12.43
CA ALA A 204 -1.75 30.53 12.69
C ALA A 204 -2.03 31.03 14.11
N ASN A 205 -3.09 30.58 14.76
CA ASN A 205 -3.49 31.11 16.09
C ASN A 205 -4.17 30.09 17.00
N LYS A 206 -3.47 28.99 17.31
CA LYS A 206 -3.93 27.94 18.23
C LYS A 206 -4.33 28.49 19.61
N ALA A 207 -3.57 29.46 20.12
CA ALA A 207 -3.83 30.04 21.43
C ALA A 207 -5.16 30.79 21.52
N ALA A 208 -5.63 31.43 20.44
CA ALA A 208 -6.96 32.05 20.41
C ALA A 208 -8.06 30.99 20.42
N TYR A 209 -7.86 29.89 19.67
CA TYR A 209 -8.78 28.77 19.69
C TYR A 209 -8.92 28.15 21.09
N ASP A 210 -7.80 27.87 21.75
CA ASP A 210 -7.77 27.27 23.11
C ASP A 210 -8.44 28.16 24.16
N ARG A 211 -8.45 29.48 23.95
CA ARG A 211 -9.14 30.45 24.83
C ARG A 211 -10.59 30.73 24.42
N ALA A 212 -11.13 30.00 23.46
CA ALA A 212 -12.46 30.24 22.88
C ALA A 212 -12.65 31.66 22.30
N GLN A 213 -11.56 32.26 21.77
CA GLN A 213 -11.54 33.60 21.19
C GLN A 213 -11.54 33.57 19.65
N SER A 214 -11.74 32.39 19.07
CA SER A 214 -11.92 32.20 17.61
C SER A 214 -13.40 31.97 17.27
N ARG A 215 -13.76 32.16 15.99
CA ARG A 215 -15.05 31.67 15.49
C ARG A 215 -15.11 30.12 15.58
N SER A 216 -16.31 29.57 15.45
CA SER A 216 -16.47 28.14 15.22
C SER A 216 -15.76 27.72 13.93
N LEU A 217 -15.03 26.60 13.94
CA LEU A 217 -14.34 26.03 12.80
C LEU A 217 -15.07 24.76 12.31
N SER A 218 -14.88 24.42 11.05
CA SER A 218 -15.59 23.35 10.33
C SER A 218 -15.26 21.93 10.76
N ALA A 219 -14.18 21.73 11.55
CA ALA A 219 -13.77 20.43 12.02
C ALA A 219 -13.39 20.45 13.53
N SER A 220 -13.24 19.28 14.11
CA SER A 220 -12.77 19.15 15.49
C SER A 220 -11.32 19.61 15.64
N ARG A 221 -10.90 19.96 16.87
CA ARG A 221 -9.51 20.31 17.16
C ARG A 221 -8.53 19.23 16.68
N ALA A 222 -8.84 17.96 16.95
CA ALA A 222 -7.99 16.84 16.56
C ALA A 222 -7.85 16.72 15.04
N ASP A 223 -8.93 16.94 14.30
CA ASP A 223 -8.93 16.90 12.84
C ASP A 223 -8.15 18.07 12.23
N LEU A 224 -8.33 19.27 12.79
CA LEU A 224 -7.56 20.45 12.37
C LEU A 224 -6.06 20.24 12.58
N GLU A 225 -5.65 19.69 13.75
CA GLU A 225 -4.24 19.35 14.03
C GLU A 225 -3.69 18.33 13.05
N ALA A 226 -4.46 17.30 12.72
CA ALA A 226 -4.06 16.25 11.78
C ALA A 226 -3.90 16.75 10.34
N LEU A 227 -4.62 17.81 9.96
CA LEU A 227 -4.56 18.41 8.62
C LEU A 227 -3.44 19.46 8.46
N ILE A 228 -2.83 19.96 9.53
CA ILE A 228 -1.73 20.93 9.41
C ILE A 228 -0.61 20.43 8.49
N PRO A 229 -0.08 19.20 8.63
CA PRO A 229 0.96 18.70 7.73
C PRO A 229 0.54 18.64 6.26
N VAL A 230 -0.77 18.50 5.98
CA VAL A 230 -1.33 18.47 4.62
C VAL A 230 -1.23 19.86 3.99
N VAL A 231 -1.74 20.91 4.66
CA VAL A 231 -1.69 22.29 4.14
C VAL A 231 -0.28 22.89 4.15
N GLU A 232 0.66 22.29 4.86
CA GLU A 232 2.10 22.62 4.81
C GLU A 232 2.85 21.82 3.72
N GLY A 233 2.18 20.96 2.97
CA GLY A 233 2.77 20.13 1.92
C GLY A 233 3.76 19.07 2.44
N ARG A 234 3.72 18.73 3.73
CA ARG A 234 4.57 17.69 4.35
C ARG A 234 3.94 16.29 4.29
N LEU A 235 2.61 16.21 4.32
CA LEU A 235 1.84 14.97 4.21
C LEU A 235 1.04 15.01 2.91
N PRO A 236 1.13 14.01 2.01
CA PRO A 236 0.33 13.96 0.80
C PRO A 236 -1.16 13.73 1.13
N LEU A 237 -2.02 14.26 0.25
CA LEU A 237 -3.45 14.03 0.26
C LEU A 237 -3.82 13.11 -0.90
N ILE A 238 -4.26 11.91 -0.60
CA ILE A 238 -4.83 10.96 -1.56
C ILE A 238 -6.31 11.27 -1.69
N MET A 239 -6.76 11.55 -2.91
CA MET A 239 -8.17 11.83 -3.20
C MET A 239 -8.74 10.79 -4.16
N TYR A 240 -9.76 10.07 -3.73
CA TYR A 240 -10.54 9.22 -4.62
C TYR A 240 -11.36 10.09 -5.55
N VAL A 241 -11.04 10.04 -6.84
CA VAL A 241 -11.67 10.87 -7.89
C VAL A 241 -11.63 10.08 -9.20
N ASN A 242 -12.75 10.00 -9.93
CA ASN A 242 -12.84 9.23 -11.16
C ASN A 242 -13.00 10.08 -12.43
N GLN A 243 -13.89 11.10 -12.42
CA GLN A 243 -14.15 11.90 -13.60
C GLN A 243 -13.07 12.94 -13.90
N ALA A 244 -12.78 13.16 -15.16
CA ALA A 244 -11.77 14.13 -15.62
C ALA A 244 -12.05 15.56 -15.13
N SER A 245 -13.34 15.99 -15.10
CA SER A 245 -13.74 17.28 -14.55
C SER A 245 -13.44 17.42 -13.06
N ASP A 246 -13.73 16.35 -12.29
CA ASP A 246 -13.53 16.30 -10.85
C ASP A 246 -12.04 16.25 -10.51
N ILE A 247 -11.23 15.56 -11.31
CA ILE A 247 -9.75 15.56 -11.21
C ILE A 247 -9.21 16.98 -11.39
N ARG A 248 -9.65 17.71 -12.42
CA ARG A 248 -9.23 19.11 -12.65
C ARG A 248 -9.60 20.01 -11.48
N GLU A 249 -10.84 19.90 -10.95
CA GLU A 249 -11.26 20.70 -9.80
C GLU A 249 -10.46 20.37 -8.55
N THR A 250 -10.22 19.08 -8.28
CA THR A 250 -9.38 18.63 -7.16
C THR A 250 -7.94 19.17 -7.29
N MET A 251 -7.37 19.12 -8.49
CA MET A 251 -6.05 19.72 -8.78
C MET A 251 -6.03 21.23 -8.54
N ALA A 252 -7.10 21.94 -8.96
CA ALA A 252 -7.21 23.38 -8.76
C ALA A 252 -7.29 23.75 -7.27
N ILE A 253 -8.13 23.04 -6.51
CA ILE A 253 -8.27 23.25 -5.07
C ILE A 253 -6.93 22.98 -4.37
N THR A 254 -6.36 21.80 -4.55
CA THR A 254 -5.12 21.41 -3.85
C THR A 254 -3.93 22.31 -4.20
N LYS A 255 -3.85 22.74 -5.46
CA LYS A 255 -2.82 23.71 -5.90
C LYS A 255 -2.96 25.06 -5.17
N ALA A 256 -4.18 25.57 -5.00
CA ALA A 256 -4.42 26.86 -4.31
C ALA A 256 -3.96 26.83 -2.86
N TYR A 257 -3.97 25.67 -2.22
CA TYR A 257 -3.54 25.47 -0.83
C TYR A 257 -2.10 24.97 -0.67
N GLY A 258 -1.39 24.66 -1.76
CA GLY A 258 -0.03 24.11 -1.73
C GLY A 258 0.05 22.65 -1.29
N ILE A 259 -1.05 21.91 -1.44
CA ILE A 259 -1.18 20.52 -0.99
C ILE A 259 -0.57 19.58 -2.04
N LYS A 260 0.18 18.59 -1.59
CA LYS A 260 0.68 17.48 -2.43
C LYS A 260 -0.44 16.51 -2.71
N LEU A 261 -1.02 16.57 -3.91
CA LEU A 261 -2.10 15.71 -4.34
C LEU A 261 -1.59 14.36 -4.86
N VAL A 262 -2.35 13.32 -4.57
CA VAL A 262 -2.28 11.99 -5.20
C VAL A 262 -3.71 11.63 -5.60
N ILE A 263 -3.93 11.19 -6.83
CA ILE A 263 -5.26 10.71 -7.27
C ILE A 263 -5.35 9.20 -6.99
N ALA A 264 -6.47 8.74 -6.46
CA ALA A 264 -6.84 7.33 -6.37
C ALA A 264 -8.11 7.08 -7.21
N GLY A 265 -8.19 5.89 -7.82
CA GLY A 265 -9.22 5.57 -8.81
C GLY A 265 -8.84 6.11 -10.18
N GLY A 266 -9.28 7.31 -10.51
CA GLY A 266 -8.88 7.98 -11.75
C GLY A 266 -9.34 7.27 -13.03
N ALA A 267 -10.59 6.79 -13.07
CA ALA A 267 -11.13 6.07 -14.24
C ALA A 267 -11.00 6.86 -15.56
N GLU A 268 -11.12 8.18 -15.49
CA GLU A 268 -10.95 9.11 -16.61
C GLU A 268 -9.63 9.91 -16.55
N ALA A 269 -8.65 9.47 -15.73
CA ALA A 269 -7.39 10.19 -15.60
C ALA A 269 -6.59 10.25 -16.92
N TRP A 270 -6.84 9.32 -17.85
CA TRP A 270 -6.26 9.33 -19.18
C TRP A 270 -6.59 10.59 -19.99
N GLU A 271 -7.79 11.20 -19.79
CA GLU A 271 -8.17 12.44 -20.47
C GLU A 271 -7.36 13.66 -20.00
N VAL A 272 -6.87 13.63 -18.78
CA VAL A 272 -6.10 14.72 -18.14
C VAL A 272 -4.65 14.33 -17.89
N ALA A 273 -4.16 13.25 -18.53
CA ALA A 273 -2.82 12.75 -18.33
C ALA A 273 -1.69 13.80 -18.51
N PRO A 274 -1.73 14.69 -19.53
CA PRO A 274 -0.72 15.75 -19.65
C PRO A 274 -0.76 16.76 -18.50
N GLU A 275 -1.93 17.06 -17.97
CA GLU A 275 -2.12 17.98 -16.84
C GLU A 275 -1.56 17.38 -15.54
N LEU A 276 -1.85 16.10 -15.28
CA LEU A 276 -1.34 15.33 -14.16
C LEU A 276 0.20 15.23 -14.21
N ALA A 277 0.75 14.92 -15.38
CA ALA A 277 2.19 14.83 -15.59
C ALA A 277 2.89 16.18 -15.33
N ALA A 278 2.36 17.29 -15.90
CA ALA A 278 2.90 18.62 -15.71
C ALA A 278 2.87 19.04 -14.23
N ALA A 279 1.82 18.67 -13.50
CA ALA A 279 1.68 18.94 -12.07
C ALA A 279 2.41 17.92 -11.18
N LYS A 280 3.01 16.88 -11.75
CA LYS A 280 3.65 15.75 -11.04
C LYS A 280 2.74 15.08 -10.02
N VAL A 281 1.47 14.95 -10.36
CA VAL A 281 0.46 14.29 -9.52
C VAL A 281 0.50 12.78 -9.81
N PRO A 282 0.85 11.93 -8.83
CA PRO A 282 0.79 10.48 -8.98
C PRO A 282 -0.66 9.99 -9.07
N VAL A 283 -0.84 8.82 -9.70
CA VAL A 283 -2.15 8.19 -9.82
C VAL A 283 -2.06 6.74 -9.31
N LEU A 284 -2.87 6.41 -8.32
CA LEU A 284 -3.12 5.06 -7.82
C LEU A 284 -4.33 4.50 -8.57
N THR A 285 -4.13 3.49 -9.42
CA THR A 285 -5.20 2.92 -10.25
C THR A 285 -4.89 1.47 -10.59
N GLY A 286 -5.88 0.72 -11.03
CA GLY A 286 -5.74 -0.66 -11.48
C GLY A 286 -5.98 -0.80 -12.98
N THR A 287 -5.81 -2.03 -13.48
CA THR A 287 -6.03 -2.41 -14.88
C THR A 287 -7.24 -3.34 -15.06
N MET A 288 -7.76 -3.88 -13.96
CA MET A 288 -8.81 -4.90 -14.00
C MET A 288 -10.23 -4.30 -14.00
N ASP A 289 -10.36 -3.00 -13.75
CA ASP A 289 -11.64 -2.28 -13.75
C ASP A 289 -12.04 -1.91 -15.17
N ASN A 290 -12.58 -2.85 -15.87
CA ASN A 290 -13.01 -2.69 -17.25
C ASN A 290 -14.54 -2.54 -17.42
N ILE A 291 -15.27 -2.63 -16.32
CA ILE A 291 -16.72 -2.46 -16.26
C ILE A 291 -17.02 -1.31 -15.31
N PRO A 292 -17.62 -0.22 -15.79
CA PRO A 292 -17.98 0.89 -14.91
C PRO A 292 -18.90 0.45 -13.76
N GLN A 293 -18.50 0.70 -12.53
CA GLN A 293 -19.29 0.42 -11.34
C GLN A 293 -20.24 1.58 -10.99
N SER A 294 -19.99 2.77 -11.54
CA SER A 294 -20.76 3.98 -11.31
C SER A 294 -20.77 4.89 -12.55
N PHE A 295 -21.60 5.93 -12.54
CA PHE A 295 -21.61 6.94 -13.59
C PHE A 295 -20.29 7.72 -13.69
N GLU A 296 -19.56 7.82 -12.61
CA GLU A 296 -18.25 8.49 -12.55
C GLU A 296 -17.15 7.68 -13.23
N GLN A 297 -17.41 6.43 -13.57
CA GLN A 297 -16.46 5.51 -14.20
C GLN A 297 -16.80 5.17 -15.65
N LEU A 298 -17.79 5.85 -16.26
CA LEU A 298 -18.23 5.55 -17.65
C LEU A 298 -17.09 5.66 -18.67
N GLY A 299 -16.14 6.54 -18.43
CA GLY A 299 -14.94 6.68 -19.26
C GLY A 299 -13.78 5.70 -18.91
N ALA A 300 -14.02 4.70 -18.05
CA ALA A 300 -13.01 3.70 -17.71
C ALA A 300 -12.51 2.96 -18.95
N ARG A 301 -11.20 2.68 -19.00
CA ARG A 301 -10.56 1.96 -20.09
C ARG A 301 -9.36 1.16 -19.61
N HIS A 302 -9.10 0.02 -20.23
CA HIS A 302 -8.03 -0.91 -19.83
C HIS A 302 -6.61 -0.33 -19.94
N ASP A 303 -6.38 0.52 -20.93
CA ASP A 303 -5.08 1.11 -21.21
C ASP A 303 -4.88 2.47 -20.52
N ASN A 304 -5.73 2.86 -19.56
CA ASN A 304 -5.59 4.07 -18.77
C ASN A 304 -4.16 4.22 -18.21
N VAL A 305 -3.65 3.16 -17.57
CA VAL A 305 -2.30 3.15 -16.99
C VAL A 305 -1.21 3.38 -18.05
N VAL A 306 -1.41 2.87 -19.27
CA VAL A 306 -0.45 3.02 -20.38
C VAL A 306 -0.45 4.47 -20.89
N VAL A 307 -1.63 5.08 -21.03
CA VAL A 307 -1.77 6.49 -21.43
C VAL A 307 -1.12 7.41 -20.40
N LEU A 308 -1.40 7.18 -19.12
CA LEU A 308 -0.80 7.92 -18.01
C LEU A 308 0.73 7.83 -18.02
N ARG A 309 1.29 6.61 -18.15
CA ARG A 309 2.74 6.42 -18.20
C ARG A 309 3.38 7.08 -19.40
N LYS A 310 2.78 6.96 -20.60
CA LYS A 310 3.26 7.63 -21.81
C LYS A 310 3.29 9.16 -21.67
N ALA A 311 2.35 9.72 -20.92
CA ALA A 311 2.34 11.15 -20.59
C ALA A 311 3.37 11.54 -19.52
N GLY A 312 4.03 10.60 -18.85
CA GLY A 312 5.01 10.84 -17.81
C GLY A 312 4.46 10.86 -16.37
N VAL A 313 3.23 10.44 -16.17
CA VAL A 313 2.63 10.33 -14.82
C VAL A 313 3.29 9.21 -14.04
N ASN A 314 3.55 9.42 -12.75
CA ASN A 314 3.96 8.35 -11.83
C ASN A 314 2.71 7.52 -11.48
N VAL A 315 2.61 6.32 -12.08
CA VAL A 315 1.49 5.40 -11.85
C VAL A 315 1.88 4.39 -10.78
N VAL A 316 0.99 4.20 -9.82
CA VAL A 316 1.03 3.13 -8.83
C VAL A 316 -0.11 2.19 -9.13
N LEU A 317 0.21 0.92 -9.38
CA LEU A 317 -0.81 -0.11 -9.52
C LEU A 317 -1.33 -0.52 -8.14
N VAL A 318 -2.64 -0.67 -8.05
CA VAL A 318 -3.33 -1.20 -6.88
C VAL A 318 -4.09 -2.44 -7.33
N GLY A 319 -3.90 -3.55 -6.69
CA GLY A 319 -4.33 -4.87 -7.15
C GLY A 319 -5.83 -5.03 -7.36
N ASN A 320 -6.63 -4.10 -6.86
CA ASN A 320 -8.05 -3.94 -7.12
C ASN A 320 -8.37 -2.47 -6.90
N SER A 321 -8.75 -1.78 -7.95
CA SER A 321 -9.02 -0.35 -7.91
C SER A 321 -10.46 0.01 -7.54
N GLY A 322 -11.36 -0.99 -7.43
CA GLY A 322 -12.76 -0.79 -7.04
C GLY A 322 -12.96 -0.82 -5.52
N GLU A 323 -13.88 0.00 -5.03
CA GLU A 323 -14.17 0.13 -3.59
C GLU A 323 -14.65 -1.17 -2.93
N GLU A 324 -15.28 -2.07 -3.69
CA GLU A 324 -15.75 -3.36 -3.18
C GLU A 324 -14.65 -4.43 -3.17
N ASP A 325 -13.55 -4.19 -3.90
CA ASP A 325 -12.48 -5.16 -4.12
C ASP A 325 -11.21 -4.88 -3.32
N ALA A 326 -11.19 -3.85 -2.48
CA ALA A 326 -10.10 -3.60 -1.54
C ALA A 326 -10.04 -4.65 -0.40
N SER A 327 -10.67 -5.80 -0.64
CA SER A 327 -10.69 -6.91 0.29
C SER A 327 -9.25 -7.36 0.62
N PRO A 328 -8.93 -7.57 1.90
CA PRO A 328 -7.64 -8.08 2.35
C PRO A 328 -7.19 -9.38 1.65
N PHE A 329 -8.13 -10.18 1.15
CA PHE A 329 -7.86 -11.37 0.34
C PHE A 329 -7.16 -11.07 -0.98
N ASN A 330 -7.47 -9.92 -1.58
CA ASN A 330 -7.04 -9.57 -2.92
C ASN A 330 -5.69 -8.83 -2.95
N VAL A 331 -5.11 -8.53 -1.79
CA VAL A 331 -3.80 -7.88 -1.66
C VAL A 331 -2.73 -8.54 -2.52
N ARG A 332 -2.74 -9.87 -2.62
CA ARG A 332 -1.79 -10.67 -3.39
C ARG A 332 -1.97 -10.55 -4.92
N ASN A 333 -3.12 -10.06 -5.39
CA ASN A 333 -3.42 -9.96 -6.82
C ASN A 333 -2.63 -8.84 -7.52
N ILE A 334 -1.86 -8.06 -6.78
CA ILE A 334 -1.08 -6.93 -7.31
C ILE A 334 -0.15 -7.34 -8.47
N ARG A 335 0.44 -8.55 -8.44
CA ARG A 335 1.32 -9.04 -9.50
C ARG A 335 0.55 -9.39 -10.78
N GLN A 336 -0.69 -9.89 -10.65
CA GLN A 336 -1.55 -10.16 -11.80
C GLN A 336 -2.01 -8.85 -12.45
N ASP A 337 -2.32 -7.84 -11.66
CA ASP A 337 -2.64 -6.50 -12.17
C ASP A 337 -1.46 -5.90 -12.95
N ALA A 338 -0.24 -6.07 -12.43
CA ALA A 338 0.98 -5.67 -13.14
C ALA A 338 1.16 -6.45 -14.47
N GLY A 339 0.88 -7.75 -14.48
CA GLY A 339 0.89 -8.56 -15.69
C GLY A 339 -0.14 -8.10 -16.74
N MET A 340 -1.34 -7.73 -16.29
CA MET A 340 -2.37 -7.13 -17.15
C MET A 340 -1.91 -5.77 -17.70
N ALA A 341 -1.27 -4.94 -16.89
CA ALA A 341 -0.71 -3.68 -17.35
C ALA A 341 0.32 -3.88 -18.48
N VAL A 342 1.16 -4.92 -18.39
CA VAL A 342 2.09 -5.30 -19.46
C VAL A 342 1.32 -5.75 -20.71
N ALA A 343 0.28 -6.56 -20.55
CA ALA A 343 -0.55 -7.01 -21.68
C ALA A 343 -1.22 -5.85 -22.42
N TYR A 344 -1.53 -4.77 -21.72
CA TYR A 344 -2.10 -3.55 -22.31
C TYR A 344 -1.04 -2.55 -22.82
N GLY A 345 0.25 -2.80 -22.61
CA GLY A 345 1.33 -2.07 -23.27
C GLY A 345 2.30 -1.29 -22.36
N LEU A 346 2.28 -1.50 -21.04
CA LEU A 346 3.42 -1.11 -20.21
C LEU A 346 4.63 -1.99 -20.52
N THR A 347 5.83 -1.44 -20.34
CA THR A 347 7.01 -2.30 -20.27
C THR A 347 7.01 -3.09 -18.96
N TRP A 348 7.67 -4.25 -18.97
CA TRP A 348 7.78 -5.11 -17.79
C TRP A 348 8.42 -4.36 -16.60
N ASP A 349 9.49 -3.59 -16.87
CA ASP A 349 10.19 -2.80 -15.84
C ASP A 349 9.31 -1.68 -15.26
N GLU A 350 8.47 -1.05 -16.09
CA GLU A 350 7.50 -0.04 -15.61
C GLU A 350 6.44 -0.66 -14.72
N ALA A 351 5.93 -1.84 -15.08
CA ALA A 351 4.95 -2.57 -14.29
C ALA A 351 5.54 -3.01 -12.94
N LEU A 352 6.78 -3.52 -12.91
CA LEU A 352 7.47 -3.85 -11.67
C LEU A 352 7.68 -2.59 -10.80
N LYS A 353 8.13 -1.49 -11.40
CA LYS A 353 8.28 -0.22 -10.68
C LYS A 353 6.97 0.25 -10.08
N ALA A 354 5.84 0.08 -10.78
CA ALA A 354 4.51 0.53 -10.34
C ALA A 354 3.98 -0.23 -9.11
N ILE A 355 4.54 -1.41 -8.79
CA ILE A 355 4.18 -2.22 -7.60
C ILE A 355 5.32 -2.38 -6.59
N THR A 356 6.39 -1.59 -6.75
CA THR A 356 7.55 -1.62 -5.82
C THR A 356 8.01 -0.21 -5.45
N LEU A 357 8.78 0.46 -6.32
CA LEU A 357 9.34 1.79 -6.04
C LEU A 357 8.29 2.91 -6.06
N ALA A 358 7.37 2.90 -7.02
CA ALA A 358 6.39 3.97 -7.14
C ALA A 358 5.49 4.12 -5.89
N PRO A 359 4.91 3.04 -5.31
CA PRO A 359 4.22 3.16 -4.04
C PRO A 359 5.14 3.60 -2.90
N ALA A 360 6.39 3.14 -2.84
CA ALA A 360 7.35 3.58 -1.82
C ALA A 360 7.64 5.09 -1.91
N GLU A 361 7.71 5.65 -3.12
CA GLU A 361 7.86 7.09 -3.36
C GLU A 361 6.63 7.88 -2.86
N VAL A 362 5.42 7.41 -3.17
CA VAL A 362 4.17 8.08 -2.77
C VAL A 362 4.02 8.14 -1.26
N PHE A 363 4.31 7.04 -0.56
CA PHE A 363 4.19 6.97 0.90
C PHE A 363 5.45 7.43 1.65
N GLY A 364 6.47 7.91 0.94
CA GLY A 364 7.67 8.49 1.52
C GLY A 364 8.54 7.49 2.28
N VAL A 365 8.64 6.25 1.78
CA VAL A 365 9.46 5.16 2.34
C VAL A 365 10.47 4.60 1.33
N ALA A 366 10.69 5.28 0.20
CA ALA A 366 11.59 4.84 -0.86
C ALA A 366 13.07 4.82 -0.44
N ASP A 367 13.41 5.44 0.68
CA ASP A 367 14.72 5.33 1.33
C ASP A 367 14.92 3.98 2.02
N ARG A 368 13.84 3.22 2.27
CA ARG A 368 13.86 1.92 2.96
C ARG A 368 13.56 0.75 2.03
N VAL A 369 12.49 0.83 1.23
CA VAL A 369 11.95 -0.28 0.44
C VAL A 369 11.71 0.10 -1.02
N GLY A 370 11.32 -0.86 -1.86
CA GLY A 370 10.94 -0.65 -3.26
C GLY A 370 12.07 -0.87 -4.27
N THR A 371 13.32 -1.04 -3.83
CA THR A 371 14.48 -1.33 -4.70
C THR A 371 15.45 -2.30 -4.03
N LEU A 372 16.24 -3.03 -4.85
CA LEU A 372 17.39 -3.79 -4.35
C LEU A 372 18.64 -2.92 -4.44
N GLN A 373 18.92 -2.15 -3.41
CA GLN A 373 20.10 -1.30 -3.30
C GLN A 373 20.74 -1.45 -1.92
N ALA A 374 22.06 -1.23 -1.85
CA ALA A 374 22.77 -1.19 -0.57
C ALA A 374 22.15 -0.14 0.37
N GLY A 375 21.97 -0.49 1.63
CA GLY A 375 21.36 0.32 2.68
C GLY A 375 19.84 0.15 2.82
N ARG A 376 19.16 -0.43 1.84
CA ARG A 376 17.71 -0.69 1.90
C ARG A 376 17.40 -1.87 2.82
N ASP A 377 16.17 -1.92 3.32
CA ASP A 377 15.65 -3.08 4.04
C ASP A 377 15.64 -4.29 3.10
N ALA A 378 16.02 -5.45 3.63
CA ALA A 378 16.15 -6.66 2.84
C ALA A 378 14.78 -7.33 2.64
N ASN A 379 13.88 -6.62 1.96
CA ASN A 379 12.59 -7.12 1.48
C ASN A 379 12.79 -7.63 0.05
N VAL A 380 13.00 -8.95 -0.08
CA VAL A 380 13.46 -9.60 -1.33
C VAL A 380 12.62 -10.83 -1.60
N VAL A 381 12.21 -11.00 -2.87
CA VAL A 381 11.49 -12.19 -3.32
C VAL A 381 12.27 -12.91 -4.41
N VAL A 382 12.39 -14.22 -4.25
CA VAL A 382 12.92 -15.14 -5.27
C VAL A 382 11.73 -15.87 -5.89
N TRP A 383 11.57 -15.76 -7.19
CA TRP A 383 10.46 -16.31 -7.95
C TRP A 383 10.90 -17.51 -8.79
N SER A 384 10.01 -18.50 -8.99
CA SER A 384 10.29 -19.65 -9.86
C SER A 384 10.43 -19.28 -11.36
N GLY A 385 10.00 -18.09 -11.76
CA GLY A 385 10.04 -17.54 -13.12
C GLY A 385 9.57 -16.09 -13.10
N ASP A 386 8.97 -15.61 -14.19
CA ASP A 386 8.38 -14.27 -14.26
C ASP A 386 7.24 -14.11 -13.24
N PRO A 387 7.33 -13.18 -12.28
CA PRO A 387 6.30 -12.98 -11.26
C PRO A 387 4.92 -12.58 -11.82
N PHE A 388 4.85 -12.08 -13.05
CA PHE A 388 3.59 -11.69 -13.68
C PHE A 388 2.85 -12.85 -14.32
N GLU A 389 3.50 -14.02 -14.46
CA GLU A 389 2.86 -15.23 -14.97
C GLU A 389 2.13 -15.99 -13.84
N PHE A 390 0.93 -16.50 -14.15
CA PHE A 390 0.10 -17.25 -13.19
C PHE A 390 0.77 -18.50 -12.64
N SER A 391 1.59 -19.19 -13.47
CA SER A 391 2.30 -20.40 -13.08
C SER A 391 3.47 -20.16 -12.14
N THR A 392 3.92 -18.90 -12.01
CA THR A 392 5.06 -18.54 -11.16
C THR A 392 4.66 -18.47 -9.70
N GLN A 393 5.56 -18.96 -8.85
CA GLN A 393 5.41 -18.95 -7.40
C GLN A 393 6.60 -18.23 -6.77
N ALA A 394 6.36 -17.52 -5.67
CA ALA A 394 7.43 -17.09 -4.79
C ALA A 394 8.02 -18.33 -4.08
N VAL A 395 9.30 -18.59 -4.27
CA VAL A 395 9.99 -19.73 -3.64
C VAL A 395 10.75 -19.33 -2.38
N THR A 396 11.06 -18.04 -2.24
CA THR A 396 11.62 -17.46 -1.02
C THR A 396 11.12 -16.02 -0.90
N VAL A 397 10.61 -15.68 0.26
CA VAL A 397 10.26 -14.30 0.61
C VAL A 397 11.01 -13.93 1.88
N LEU A 398 11.84 -12.91 1.75
CA LEU A 398 12.58 -12.33 2.88
C LEU A 398 12.01 -10.95 3.19
N ILE A 399 11.75 -10.69 4.47
CA ILE A 399 11.42 -9.38 5.01
C ILE A 399 12.41 -9.07 6.10
N HIS A 400 13.12 -7.95 6.00
CA HIS A 400 14.30 -7.65 6.84
C HIS A 400 15.30 -8.81 6.90
N GLY A 401 15.49 -9.50 5.78
CA GLY A 401 16.39 -10.63 5.69
C GLY A 401 15.91 -11.91 6.42
N GLN A 402 14.71 -11.91 6.97
CA GLN A 402 14.12 -13.07 7.63
C GLN A 402 13.13 -13.75 6.68
N SER A 403 13.21 -15.09 6.58
CA SER A 403 12.22 -15.84 5.79
C SER A 403 10.86 -15.80 6.48
N VAL A 404 9.84 -15.40 5.72
CA VAL A 404 8.46 -15.28 6.19
C VAL A 404 7.51 -16.31 5.57
N MET A 405 8.05 -17.20 4.73
CA MET A 405 7.26 -18.28 4.13
C MET A 405 6.78 -19.27 5.20
N ALA A 406 5.50 -19.54 5.22
CA ALA A 406 4.89 -20.54 6.10
C ALA A 406 3.62 -21.09 5.45
N PRO A 407 3.16 -22.30 5.82
CA PRO A 407 1.88 -22.82 5.38
C PRO A 407 0.75 -21.85 5.76
N SER A 408 -0.11 -21.55 4.81
CA SER A 408 -1.34 -20.82 5.08
C SER A 408 -2.32 -21.67 5.89
N ARG A 409 -3.37 -21.05 6.45
CA ARG A 409 -4.45 -21.82 7.09
C ARG A 409 -5.08 -22.82 6.12
N GLN A 410 -5.22 -22.46 4.86
CA GLN A 410 -5.75 -23.34 3.81
C GLN A 410 -4.85 -24.56 3.60
N ASP A 411 -3.53 -24.37 3.58
CA ASP A 411 -2.58 -25.49 3.45
C ASP A 411 -2.68 -26.43 4.66
N LEU A 412 -2.75 -25.86 5.85
CA LEU A 412 -2.89 -26.65 7.09
C LEU A 412 -4.23 -27.41 7.13
N LEU A 413 -5.31 -26.82 6.66
CA LEU A 413 -6.61 -27.47 6.55
C LEU A 413 -6.58 -28.57 5.48
N MET A 414 -5.98 -28.32 4.33
CA MET A 414 -5.81 -29.33 3.29
C MET A 414 -5.02 -30.54 3.84
N GLU A 415 -3.89 -30.28 4.49
CA GLU A 415 -3.06 -31.31 5.09
C GLU A 415 -3.83 -32.14 6.11
N ARG A 416 -4.61 -31.48 6.98
CA ARG A 416 -5.43 -32.12 8.00
C ARG A 416 -6.52 -33.02 7.40
N TYR A 417 -7.15 -32.63 6.31
CA TYR A 417 -8.32 -33.32 5.78
C TYR A 417 -8.02 -34.24 4.60
N LYS A 418 -6.87 -34.18 3.96
CA LYS A 418 -6.50 -35.06 2.83
C LYS A 418 -6.45 -36.54 3.21
N SER A 419 -6.28 -36.89 4.48
CA SER A 419 -6.17 -38.24 5.01
C SER A 419 -7.37 -38.66 5.83
N LEU A 420 -8.50 -37.99 5.74
CA LEU A 420 -9.73 -38.43 6.44
C LEU A 420 -10.12 -39.85 5.99
N PRO A 421 -10.47 -40.75 6.92
CA PRO A 421 -10.98 -42.06 6.56
C PRO A 421 -12.24 -41.91 5.69
N ARG A 422 -12.31 -42.68 4.61
CA ARG A 422 -13.49 -42.67 3.75
C ARG A 422 -14.73 -42.92 4.62
N PRO A 423 -15.81 -42.13 4.48
CA PRO A 423 -17.03 -42.40 5.20
C PRO A 423 -17.46 -43.82 4.87
N THR A 424 -17.50 -44.71 5.86
CA THR A 424 -18.11 -46.00 5.69
C THR A 424 -19.63 -45.77 5.70
N TYR A 425 -20.20 -45.54 4.52
CA TYR A 425 -21.63 -45.67 4.33
C TYR A 425 -21.97 -47.13 4.66
N ARG A 426 -22.46 -47.39 5.85
CA ARG A 426 -23.21 -48.61 6.12
C ARG A 426 -24.56 -48.41 5.42
N GLY A 427 -24.66 -48.93 4.19
CA GLY A 427 -25.96 -49.13 3.57
C GLY A 427 -26.83 -49.96 4.50
N GLN A 428 -27.97 -49.43 4.91
CA GLN A 428 -29.08 -50.23 5.41
C GLN A 428 -29.77 -50.92 4.26
#